data_a05c9169a03337a35bbe392d7cdcb34a
#
_entry.id   a05c9169a03337a35bbe392d7cdcb34a
#
_cell.length_a   1.000
_cell.length_b   1.000
_cell.length_c   1.000
_cell.angle_alpha   90.00
_cell.angle_beta   90.00
_cell.angle_gamma   90.00
#
_symmetry.space_group_name_H-M   'P 1'
#
loop_
_entity.id
_entity.type
_entity.pdbx_description
1 polymer ?
#
loop_
_entity_poly.entity_id
_entity_poly.type
_entity_poly.pdbx_seq_one_letter_code
_entity_poly.pdbx_strand_id
1 'polypeptide(L)'
;MKHQVIKSSREEDRSESCVFSWDLEDLGIPQKYFHLAKAYLDSSITLFGAMIADSQPATISHAQAAALLFEQGLELFLKGALWQAGRNPGNTHDLAGLHRQFKNLYPGKRYEFTARIDEAVQEHPNQPHMEWTRYPIDQDGKLWIGNSHFILELWKDQMEAFRKDFDRLIPLIEARKKSSEPAH
;
A
#
# COMPACT_ATOMS: atom_id res chain seq x y z
N MET A 1 -32.38 -5.58 3.73
CA MET A 1 -32.51 -6.33 2.46
C MET A 1 -31.73 -7.62 2.63
N LYS A 2 -32.40 -8.77 2.57
CA LYS A 2 -31.76 -10.08 2.71
C LYS A 2 -31.15 -10.47 1.37
N HIS A 3 -29.83 -10.59 1.30
CA HIS A 3 -29.18 -11.15 0.13
C HIS A 3 -29.45 -12.65 0.09
N GLN A 4 -30.16 -13.08 -0.93
CA GLN A 4 -30.34 -14.51 -1.23
C GLN A 4 -29.01 -15.09 -1.71
N VAL A 5 -28.51 -16.06 -0.96
CA VAL A 5 -27.43 -16.94 -1.40
C VAL A 5 -28.00 -17.87 -2.45
N ILE A 6 -27.66 -17.63 -3.72
CA ILE A 6 -27.97 -18.57 -4.78
C ILE A 6 -26.98 -19.73 -4.67
N LYS A 7 -27.41 -20.84 -4.06
CA LYS A 7 -26.71 -22.12 -4.18
C LYS A 7 -26.96 -22.67 -5.58
N SER A 8 -26.03 -22.48 -6.49
CA SER A 8 -26.01 -23.18 -7.76
C SER A 8 -25.34 -24.56 -7.58
N SER A 9 -26.14 -25.61 -7.55
CA SER A 9 -25.68 -26.97 -7.72
C SER A 9 -25.51 -27.25 -9.21
N ARG A 10 -24.32 -27.10 -9.72
CA ARG A 10 -23.83 -27.75 -10.95
C ARG A 10 -22.33 -27.90 -10.82
N GLU A 11 -21.92 -29.12 -10.49
CA GLU A 11 -20.61 -29.67 -10.82
C GLU A 11 -20.52 -29.73 -12.35
N GLU A 12 -19.87 -28.79 -12.96
CA GLU A 12 -19.30 -28.89 -14.29
C GLU A 12 -18.02 -28.04 -14.27
N ASP A 13 -16.90 -28.74 -14.25
CA ASP A 13 -15.53 -28.49 -14.62
C ASP A 13 -15.28 -27.20 -15.43
N ARG A 14 -15.39 -26.05 -14.78
CA ARG A 14 -14.81 -24.79 -15.21
C ARG A 14 -14.12 -24.19 -14.01
N SER A 15 -12.80 -24.15 -14.04
CA SER A 15 -12.02 -23.33 -13.11
C SER A 15 -12.34 -21.85 -13.36
N GLU A 16 -13.54 -21.41 -12.96
CA GLU A 16 -13.86 -20.00 -12.91
C GLU A 16 -13.04 -19.39 -11.78
N SER A 17 -12.05 -18.56 -12.15
CA SER A 17 -11.34 -17.76 -11.18
C SER A 17 -12.29 -16.69 -10.66
N CYS A 18 -12.87 -16.91 -9.49
CA CYS A 18 -13.77 -15.97 -8.85
C CYS A 18 -13.02 -15.19 -7.77
N VAL A 19 -13.25 -13.87 -7.72
CA VAL A 19 -12.80 -13.01 -6.64
C VAL A 19 -13.96 -12.76 -5.70
N PHE A 20 -13.78 -13.08 -4.42
CA PHE A 20 -14.80 -12.91 -3.39
C PHE A 20 -14.33 -11.87 -2.36
N SER A 21 -15.27 -11.14 -1.77
CA SER A 21 -14.99 -10.14 -0.71
C SER A 21 -15.08 -10.73 0.72
N TRP A 22 -15.36 -12.00 0.85
CA TRP A 22 -15.55 -12.67 2.15
C TRP A 22 -14.33 -12.62 3.07
N ASP A 23 -13.12 -12.56 2.49
CA ASP A 23 -11.87 -12.39 3.24
C ASP A 23 -11.79 -11.07 4.01
N LEU A 24 -12.63 -10.09 3.66
CA LEU A 24 -12.70 -8.79 4.31
C LEU A 24 -13.93 -8.63 5.22
N GLU A 25 -14.98 -9.45 5.07
CA GLU A 25 -16.27 -9.23 5.74
C GLU A 25 -16.16 -9.19 7.26
N ASP A 26 -15.43 -10.13 7.83
CA ASP A 26 -15.28 -10.29 9.29
C ASP A 26 -14.16 -9.42 9.90
N LEU A 27 -13.43 -8.67 9.07
CA LEU A 27 -12.33 -7.84 9.55
C LEU A 27 -12.82 -6.49 10.07
N GLY A 28 -12.20 -6.02 11.15
CA GLY A 28 -12.35 -4.64 11.61
C GLY A 28 -11.77 -3.63 10.61
N ILE A 29 -12.14 -2.35 10.74
CA ILE A 29 -11.68 -1.30 9.81
C ILE A 29 -10.15 -1.28 9.68
N PRO A 30 -9.33 -1.25 10.74
CA PRO A 30 -7.88 -1.25 10.61
C PRO A 30 -7.35 -2.48 9.86
N GLN A 31 -7.89 -3.67 10.15
CA GLN A 31 -7.48 -4.92 9.53
C GLN A 31 -7.77 -4.94 8.02
N LYS A 32 -8.90 -4.38 7.60
CA LYS A 32 -9.22 -4.21 6.17
C LYS A 32 -8.16 -3.35 5.46
N TYR A 33 -7.75 -2.25 6.10
CA TYR A 33 -6.69 -1.39 5.58
C TYR A 33 -5.34 -2.13 5.49
N PHE A 34 -4.95 -2.88 6.54
CA PHE A 34 -3.69 -3.63 6.53
C PHE A 34 -3.70 -4.76 5.50
N HIS A 35 -4.82 -5.47 5.36
CA HIS A 35 -4.97 -6.53 4.35
C HIS A 35 -4.77 -5.96 2.94
N LEU A 36 -5.48 -4.89 2.61
CA LEU A 36 -5.35 -4.22 1.31
C LEU A 36 -3.95 -3.63 1.11
N ALA A 37 -3.35 -3.03 2.14
CA ALA A 37 -1.99 -2.50 2.07
C ALA A 37 -0.98 -3.56 1.64
N LYS A 38 -1.07 -4.76 2.23
CA LYS A 38 -0.21 -5.90 1.85
C LYS A 38 -0.49 -6.36 0.43
N ALA A 39 -1.75 -6.50 0.04
CA ALA A 39 -2.13 -6.93 -1.31
C ALA A 39 -1.60 -5.97 -2.40
N TYR A 40 -1.72 -4.66 -2.18
CA TYR A 40 -1.18 -3.66 -3.09
C TYR A 40 0.34 -3.72 -3.19
N LEU A 41 1.03 -3.85 -2.05
CA LEU A 41 2.48 -3.95 -2.01
C LEU A 41 2.99 -5.24 -2.68
N ASP A 42 2.36 -6.40 -2.40
CA ASP A 42 2.69 -7.68 -3.03
C ASP A 42 2.47 -7.63 -4.55
N SER A 43 1.41 -6.97 -5.01
CA SER A 43 1.15 -6.75 -6.44
C SER A 43 2.22 -5.89 -7.09
N SER A 44 2.67 -4.83 -6.41
CA SER A 44 3.77 -3.98 -6.87
C SER A 44 5.08 -4.78 -7.01
N ILE A 45 5.45 -5.56 -5.99
CA ILE A 45 6.65 -6.44 -6.01
C ILE A 45 6.57 -7.43 -7.16
N THR A 46 5.40 -8.03 -7.40
CA THR A 46 5.17 -8.98 -8.48
C THR A 46 5.38 -8.33 -9.84
N LEU A 47 4.86 -7.12 -10.06
CA LEU A 47 5.05 -6.39 -11.31
C LEU A 47 6.52 -6.02 -11.56
N PHE A 48 7.25 -5.53 -10.54
CA PHE A 48 8.68 -5.27 -10.67
C PHE A 48 9.46 -6.57 -10.93
N GLY A 49 9.11 -7.66 -10.26
CA GLY A 49 9.71 -8.98 -10.51
C GLY A 49 9.49 -9.47 -11.94
N ALA A 50 8.29 -9.30 -12.49
CA ALA A 50 7.98 -9.64 -13.87
C ALA A 50 8.78 -8.80 -14.86
N MET A 51 8.89 -7.49 -14.64
CA MET A 51 9.70 -6.61 -15.49
C MET A 51 11.19 -6.96 -15.48
N ILE A 52 11.73 -7.39 -14.33
CA ILE A 52 13.14 -7.83 -14.22
C ILE A 52 13.34 -9.16 -14.94
N ALA A 53 12.38 -10.07 -14.87
CA ALA A 53 12.47 -11.40 -15.50
C ALA A 53 12.20 -11.38 -17.01
N ASP A 54 11.52 -10.37 -17.52
CA ASP A 54 11.18 -10.26 -18.94
C ASP A 54 12.41 -9.82 -19.75
N SER A 55 12.67 -10.51 -20.86
CA SER A 55 13.70 -10.13 -21.83
C SER A 55 13.31 -8.91 -22.68
N GLN A 56 12.03 -8.52 -22.67
CA GLN A 56 11.54 -7.32 -23.34
C GLN A 56 11.84 -6.09 -22.47
N PRO A 57 12.16 -4.94 -23.06
CA PRO A 57 12.40 -3.71 -22.31
C PRO A 57 11.17 -3.35 -21.48
N ALA A 58 11.34 -3.24 -20.16
CA ALA A 58 10.31 -2.71 -19.29
C ALA A 58 9.97 -1.28 -19.72
N THR A 59 8.69 -0.99 -19.86
CA THR A 59 8.27 0.37 -20.18
C THR A 59 8.09 1.20 -18.91
N ILE A 60 8.30 2.50 -19.06
CA ILE A 60 8.05 3.45 -17.98
C ILE A 60 6.61 3.36 -17.44
N SER A 61 5.66 3.07 -18.31
CA SER A 61 4.25 2.94 -17.93
C SER A 61 4.00 1.76 -16.99
N HIS A 62 4.70 0.63 -17.17
CA HIS A 62 4.62 -0.50 -16.26
C HIS A 62 5.24 -0.16 -14.90
N ALA A 63 6.39 0.55 -14.91
CA ALA A 63 7.04 0.99 -13.68
C ALA A 63 6.16 1.99 -12.92
N GLN A 64 5.50 2.91 -13.62
CA GLN A 64 4.53 3.83 -13.02
C GLN A 64 3.36 3.10 -12.37
N ALA A 65 2.78 2.11 -13.05
CA ALA A 65 1.68 1.31 -12.49
C ALA A 65 2.13 0.57 -11.22
N ALA A 66 3.32 -0.03 -11.23
CA ALA A 66 3.87 -0.69 -10.05
C ALA A 66 4.15 0.28 -8.90
N ALA A 67 4.69 1.47 -9.20
CA ALA A 67 4.92 2.52 -8.21
C ALA A 67 3.59 3.04 -7.60
N LEU A 68 2.55 3.21 -8.41
CA LEU A 68 1.22 3.59 -7.92
C LEU A 68 0.66 2.56 -6.92
N LEU A 69 0.81 1.27 -7.22
CA LEU A 69 0.38 0.22 -6.28
C LEU A 69 1.16 0.29 -4.97
N PHE A 70 2.46 0.53 -5.02
CA PHE A 70 3.28 0.72 -3.82
C PHE A 70 2.77 1.89 -2.96
N GLU A 71 2.51 3.05 -3.58
CA GLU A 71 1.97 4.21 -2.89
C GLU A 71 0.65 3.93 -2.21
N GLN A 72 -0.28 3.31 -2.95
CA GLN A 72 -1.57 2.92 -2.38
C GLN A 72 -1.39 1.96 -1.19
N GLY A 73 -0.46 1.01 -1.30
CA GLY A 73 -0.12 0.13 -0.19
C GLY A 73 0.39 0.87 1.04
N LEU A 74 1.31 1.83 0.85
CA LEU A 74 1.85 2.65 1.94
C LEU A 74 0.78 3.55 2.57
N GLU A 75 -0.04 4.22 1.74
CA GLU A 75 -1.15 5.05 2.20
C GLU A 75 -2.13 4.24 3.07
N LEU A 76 -2.54 3.08 2.58
CA LEU A 76 -3.47 2.21 3.30
C LEU A 76 -2.87 1.70 4.62
N PHE A 77 -1.58 1.34 4.64
CA PHE A 77 -0.90 0.97 5.89
C PHE A 77 -0.96 2.10 6.92
N LEU A 78 -0.57 3.31 6.52
CA LEU A 78 -0.58 4.47 7.41
C LEU A 78 -1.99 4.79 7.92
N LYS A 79 -2.99 4.76 7.03
CA LYS A 79 -4.41 4.94 7.41
C LYS A 79 -4.90 3.84 8.37
N GLY A 80 -4.55 2.59 8.12
CA GLY A 80 -4.87 1.47 9.01
C GLY A 80 -4.29 1.66 10.41
N ALA A 81 -3.03 2.13 10.49
CA ALA A 81 -2.40 2.43 11.77
C ALA A 81 -3.09 3.58 12.52
N LEU A 82 -3.51 4.64 11.82
CA LEU A 82 -4.27 5.73 12.43
C LEU A 82 -5.63 5.23 12.95
N TRP A 83 -6.37 4.46 12.15
CA TRP A 83 -7.62 3.83 12.58
C TRP A 83 -7.44 2.93 13.81
N GLN A 84 -6.35 2.16 13.86
CA GLN A 84 -6.04 1.31 15.01
C GLN A 84 -5.81 2.12 16.29
N ALA A 85 -5.28 3.34 16.16
CA ALA A 85 -5.13 4.28 17.26
C ALA A 85 -6.41 5.08 17.58
N GLY A 86 -7.55 4.78 16.96
CA GLY A 86 -8.81 5.49 17.13
C GLY A 86 -8.85 6.86 16.45
N ARG A 87 -7.98 7.11 15.48
CA ARG A 87 -7.92 8.35 14.69
C ARG A 87 -8.47 8.12 13.30
N ASN A 88 -9.46 8.91 12.90
CA ASN A 88 -9.93 8.90 11.52
C ASN A 88 -8.95 9.69 10.64
N PRO A 89 -8.29 9.08 9.64
CA PRO A 89 -7.35 9.77 8.76
C PRO A 89 -8.05 10.70 7.74
N GLY A 90 -9.36 10.62 7.60
CA GLY A 90 -10.11 11.34 6.56
C GLY A 90 -9.79 10.84 5.15
N ASN A 91 -10.11 11.69 4.16
CA ASN A 91 -9.92 11.38 2.73
C ASN A 91 -8.60 11.95 2.16
N THR A 92 -7.63 12.24 3.03
CA THR A 92 -6.33 12.76 2.57
C THR A 92 -5.53 11.69 1.84
N HIS A 93 -4.74 12.12 0.86
CA HIS A 93 -3.73 11.34 0.16
C HIS A 93 -2.31 11.87 0.45
N ASP A 94 -2.17 12.79 1.40
CA ASP A 94 -0.89 13.36 1.85
C ASP A 94 -0.11 12.31 2.66
N LEU A 95 0.76 11.57 1.99
CA LEU A 95 1.59 10.54 2.61
C LEU A 95 2.54 11.12 3.67
N ALA A 96 3.10 12.30 3.44
CA ALA A 96 3.99 12.95 4.40
C ALA A 96 3.24 13.33 5.68
N GLY A 97 2.03 13.86 5.54
CA GLY A 97 1.14 14.16 6.66
C GLY A 97 0.69 12.91 7.40
N LEU A 98 0.33 11.85 6.69
CA LEU A 98 -0.04 10.56 7.29
C LEU A 98 1.14 9.95 8.05
N HIS A 99 2.36 9.95 7.49
CA HIS A 99 3.56 9.44 8.14
C HIS A 99 3.92 10.26 9.39
N ARG A 100 3.81 11.59 9.34
CA ARG A 100 4.00 12.46 10.51
C ARG A 100 3.02 12.12 11.65
N GLN A 101 1.76 11.91 11.31
CA GLN A 101 0.74 11.47 12.29
C GLN A 101 1.07 10.08 12.85
N PHE A 102 1.51 9.15 12.01
CA PHE A 102 1.95 7.82 12.44
C PHE A 102 3.10 7.91 13.45
N LYS A 103 4.16 8.68 13.17
CA LYS A 103 5.29 8.88 14.09
C LYS A 103 4.86 9.45 15.45
N ASN A 104 3.92 10.38 15.43
CA ASN A 104 3.38 10.95 16.67
C ASN A 104 2.57 9.94 17.50
N LEU A 105 1.82 9.06 16.85
CA LEU A 105 1.00 8.05 17.52
C LEU A 105 1.81 6.83 17.95
N TYR A 106 2.87 6.50 17.24
CA TYR A 106 3.71 5.33 17.47
C TYR A 106 5.17 5.74 17.69
N PRO A 107 5.48 6.48 18.77
CA PRO A 107 6.85 6.90 19.05
C PRO A 107 7.73 5.72 19.48
N GLY A 108 9.00 5.78 19.12
CA GLY A 108 10.03 4.85 19.55
C GLY A 108 10.47 3.85 18.47
N LYS A 109 11.74 3.44 18.60
CA LYS A 109 12.48 2.65 17.60
C LYS A 109 11.76 1.41 17.10
N ARG A 110 10.97 0.75 17.93
CA ARG A 110 10.26 -0.48 17.53
C ARG A 110 9.21 -0.25 16.44
N TYR A 111 8.74 1.00 16.28
CA TYR A 111 7.77 1.38 15.26
C TYR A 111 8.39 2.09 14.06
N GLU A 112 9.71 2.32 14.08
CA GLU A 112 10.41 2.91 12.94
C GLU A 112 10.45 1.93 11.77
N PHE A 113 10.30 2.46 10.57
CA PHE A 113 10.52 1.69 9.35
C PHE A 113 12.01 1.42 9.18
N THR A 114 12.38 0.25 8.72
CA THR A 114 13.74 -0.08 8.27
C THR A 114 13.94 0.28 6.81
N ALA A 115 12.85 0.30 6.03
CA ALA A 115 12.82 0.82 4.68
C ALA A 115 12.98 2.35 4.69
N ARG A 116 13.42 2.93 3.56
CA ARG A 116 13.64 4.37 3.40
C ARG A 116 12.31 5.12 3.21
N ILE A 117 11.47 5.10 4.25
CA ILE A 117 10.14 5.72 4.19
C ILE A 117 10.22 7.23 3.96
N ASP A 118 11.21 7.91 4.53
CA ASP A 118 11.36 9.36 4.37
C ASP A 118 11.59 9.74 2.89
N GLU A 119 12.28 8.90 2.11
CA GLU A 119 12.42 9.09 0.67
C GLU A 119 11.11 8.83 -0.07
N ALA A 120 10.35 7.82 0.37
CA ALA A 120 9.07 7.45 -0.25
C ALA A 120 7.95 8.47 0.01
N VAL A 121 8.02 9.24 1.11
CA VAL A 121 6.99 10.22 1.49
C VAL A 121 7.43 11.68 1.26
N GLN A 122 8.68 11.92 0.83
CA GLN A 122 9.17 13.28 0.57
C GLN A 122 8.37 13.91 -0.57
N GLU A 123 7.80 15.07 -0.27
CA GLU A 123 7.30 15.96 -1.29
C GLU A 123 8.50 16.57 -2.04
N HIS A 124 8.64 16.28 -3.29
CA HIS A 124 9.52 17.06 -4.14
C HIS A 124 8.90 18.46 -4.31
N PRO A 125 9.63 19.55 -4.00
CA PRO A 125 9.08 20.91 -4.01
C PRO A 125 8.53 21.35 -5.39
N ASN A 126 8.84 20.62 -6.45
CA ASN A 126 8.39 20.88 -7.82
C ASN A 126 7.52 19.74 -8.39
N GLN A 127 7.16 18.74 -7.59
CA GLN A 127 6.30 17.65 -8.02
C GLN A 127 5.30 17.40 -6.90
N PRO A 128 4.00 17.68 -7.12
CA PRO A 128 2.95 17.26 -6.20
C PRO A 128 3.13 15.75 -5.98
N HIS A 129 2.99 15.32 -4.74
CA HIS A 129 3.30 13.97 -4.30
C HIS A 129 2.75 12.94 -5.28
N MET A 130 3.68 12.33 -6.04
CA MET A 130 3.45 11.20 -6.93
C MET A 130 2.32 11.37 -7.97
N GLU A 131 1.97 12.59 -8.39
CA GLU A 131 1.10 12.79 -9.56
C GLU A 131 1.68 12.10 -10.81
N TRP A 132 3.00 11.99 -10.91
CA TRP A 132 3.69 11.32 -12.01
C TRP A 132 3.34 9.82 -12.13
N THR A 133 2.93 9.16 -11.05
CA THR A 133 2.47 7.77 -11.10
C THR A 133 1.05 7.65 -11.63
N ARG A 134 0.26 8.71 -11.48
CA ARG A 134 -1.16 8.76 -11.87
C ARG A 134 -1.37 9.37 -13.25
N TYR A 135 -0.54 10.37 -13.59
CA TYR A 135 -0.69 11.14 -14.82
C TYR A 135 0.61 11.15 -15.61
N PRO A 136 0.56 10.91 -16.94
CA PRO A 136 1.77 10.88 -17.78
C PRO A 136 2.37 12.27 -18.01
N ILE A 137 1.58 13.33 -17.81
CA ILE A 137 1.95 14.73 -18.04
C ILE A 137 1.63 15.59 -16.84
N ASP A 138 2.40 16.65 -16.64
CA ASP A 138 2.13 17.70 -15.66
C ASP A 138 1.03 18.67 -16.14
N GLN A 139 0.73 19.69 -15.34
CA GLN A 139 -0.27 20.71 -15.67
C GLN A 139 0.11 21.56 -16.88
N ASP A 140 1.37 21.61 -17.25
CA ASP A 140 1.89 22.30 -18.42
C ASP A 140 1.97 21.41 -19.67
N GLY A 141 1.50 20.17 -19.59
CA GLY A 141 1.50 19.19 -20.69
C GLY A 141 2.87 18.53 -20.95
N LYS A 142 3.84 18.67 -20.02
CA LYS A 142 5.14 18.02 -20.13
C LYS A 142 5.13 16.65 -19.50
N LEU A 143 5.85 15.71 -20.09
CA LEU A 143 6.05 14.39 -19.51
C LEU A 143 6.79 14.51 -18.18
N TRP A 144 6.19 13.97 -17.11
CA TRP A 144 6.77 13.96 -15.76
C TRP A 144 8.16 13.31 -15.69
N ILE A 145 8.40 12.34 -16.54
CA ILE A 145 9.51 11.41 -16.37
C ILE A 145 10.70 11.76 -17.27
N GLY A 146 10.61 12.72 -18.17
CA GLY A 146 11.75 13.17 -18.99
C GLY A 146 12.78 12.07 -19.27
N ASN A 147 14.01 12.25 -18.77
CA ASN A 147 15.11 11.28 -18.85
C ASN A 147 15.27 10.44 -17.56
N SER A 148 14.24 10.21 -16.80
CA SER A 148 14.30 9.42 -15.55
C SER A 148 14.61 7.96 -15.85
N HIS A 149 15.58 7.41 -15.15
CA HIS A 149 15.92 6.00 -15.19
C HIS A 149 15.36 5.29 -13.95
N PHE A 150 14.58 4.26 -14.16
CA PHE A 150 14.14 3.35 -13.11
C PHE A 150 15.14 2.20 -13.01
N ILE A 151 15.77 2.05 -11.85
CA ILE A 151 16.56 0.87 -11.52
C ILE A 151 15.59 -0.12 -10.87
N LEU A 152 15.08 -1.06 -11.65
CA LEU A 152 13.99 -1.95 -11.24
C LEU A 152 14.36 -2.78 -10.00
N GLU A 153 15.59 -3.28 -9.94
CA GLU A 153 16.09 -4.06 -8.82
C GLU A 153 16.08 -3.24 -7.52
N LEU A 154 16.54 -1.98 -7.57
CA LEU A 154 16.56 -1.10 -6.42
C LEU A 154 15.13 -0.81 -5.90
N TRP A 155 14.19 -0.59 -6.82
CA TRP A 155 12.79 -0.39 -6.47
C TRP A 155 12.17 -1.65 -5.85
N LYS A 156 12.43 -2.81 -6.44
CA LYS A 156 11.96 -4.09 -5.92
C LYS A 156 12.51 -4.35 -4.51
N ASP A 157 13.81 -4.15 -4.30
CA ASP A 157 14.44 -4.32 -2.98
C ASP A 157 13.84 -3.37 -1.93
N GLN A 158 13.56 -2.13 -2.32
CA GLN A 158 12.91 -1.16 -1.44
C GLN A 158 11.50 -1.61 -1.05
N MET A 159 10.71 -2.11 -1.99
CA MET A 159 9.36 -2.60 -1.72
C MET A 159 9.36 -3.87 -0.86
N GLU A 160 10.32 -4.77 -1.07
CA GLU A 160 10.52 -5.92 -0.20
C GLU A 160 10.92 -5.53 1.23
N ALA A 161 11.67 -4.44 1.39
CA ALA A 161 11.97 -3.89 2.72
C ALA A 161 10.70 -3.35 3.40
N PHE A 162 9.82 -2.64 2.66
CA PHE A 162 8.52 -2.23 3.17
C PHE A 162 7.64 -3.42 3.53
N ARG A 163 7.66 -4.49 2.73
CA ARG A 163 6.91 -5.71 3.01
C ARG A 163 7.30 -6.31 4.36
N LYS A 164 8.60 -6.41 4.62
CA LYS A 164 9.14 -6.88 5.92
C LYS A 164 8.72 -5.96 7.07
N ASP A 165 8.72 -4.64 6.82
CA ASP A 165 8.24 -3.68 7.81
C ASP A 165 6.75 -3.83 8.10
N PHE A 166 5.89 -4.04 7.09
CA PHE A 166 4.48 -4.29 7.31
C PHE A 166 4.25 -5.56 8.13
N ASP A 167 4.93 -6.66 7.79
CA ASP A 167 4.83 -7.92 8.53
C ASP A 167 5.27 -7.77 10.00
N ARG A 168 6.24 -6.91 10.28
CA ARG A 168 6.74 -6.62 11.63
C ARG A 168 5.86 -5.63 12.39
N LEU A 169 5.44 -4.56 11.73
CA LEU A 169 4.76 -3.43 12.38
C LEU A 169 3.28 -3.71 12.65
N ILE A 170 2.58 -4.39 11.76
CA ILE A 170 1.14 -4.66 11.92
C ILE A 170 0.84 -5.34 13.26
N PRO A 171 1.47 -6.46 13.63
CA PRO A 171 1.23 -7.10 14.92
C PRO A 171 1.55 -6.19 16.12
N LEU A 172 2.60 -5.37 16.03
CA LEU A 172 2.95 -4.43 17.09
C LEU A 172 1.91 -3.31 17.26
N ILE A 173 1.36 -2.82 16.16
CA ILE A 173 0.32 -1.80 16.12
C ILE A 173 -0.98 -2.37 16.71
N GLU A 174 -1.36 -3.57 16.32
CA GLU A 174 -2.57 -4.25 16.81
C GLU A 174 -2.49 -4.57 18.31
N ALA A 175 -1.33 -5.03 18.79
CA ALA A 175 -1.12 -5.35 20.19
C ALA A 175 -1.23 -4.11 21.11
N ARG A 176 -0.90 -2.91 20.61
CA ARG A 176 -0.93 -1.68 21.40
C ARG A 176 -2.33 -1.30 21.90
N LYS A 177 -3.37 -1.53 21.10
CA LYS A 177 -4.76 -1.21 21.46
C LYS A 177 -5.21 -2.00 22.71
N LYS A 178 -4.78 -3.25 22.81
CA LYS A 178 -5.15 -4.12 23.93
C LYS A 178 -4.57 -3.68 25.28
N SER A 179 -3.48 -2.92 25.28
CA SER A 179 -2.82 -2.45 26.51
C SER A 179 -3.32 -1.07 26.98
N SER A 180 -4.11 -0.36 26.20
CA SER A 180 -4.65 0.96 26.54
C SER A 180 -6.12 0.95 26.97
N GLU A 181 -6.78 -0.21 26.99
CA GLU A 181 -8.08 -0.36 27.66
C GLU A 181 -7.83 -0.45 29.17
N PRO A 182 -8.39 0.46 29.99
CA PRO A 182 -8.31 0.31 31.45
C PRO A 182 -8.99 -1.02 31.82
N ALA A 183 -8.32 -1.82 32.64
CA ALA A 183 -8.92 -2.99 33.28
C ALA A 183 -10.14 -2.50 34.08
N HIS A 184 -11.35 -2.83 33.62
CA HIS A 184 -12.60 -2.61 34.35
C HIS A 184 -12.81 -3.70 35.38
#